data_3fb1fc9a9169fb73d486ac91cf47082e
#
_entry.id   3fb1fc9a9169fb73d486ac91cf47082e
#
_cell.length_a   1.000
_cell.length_b   1.000
_cell.length_c   1.000
_cell.angle_alpha   90.00
_cell.angle_beta   90.00
_cell.angle_gamma   90.00
#
_symmetry.space_group_name_H-M   'P 1'
#
loop_
_entity.id
_entity.type
_entity.pdbx_description
1 polymer ?
#
loop_
_entity_poly.entity_id
_entity_poly.type
_entity_poly.pdbx_seq_one_letter_code
_entity_poly.pdbx_strand_id
1 'polypeptide(L)'
;MTSGVRMHAMPEDGTCAIAEVNRPAISVVVIGRNEGTRLVRCIESVRQAHGITIREIIYVDSASTDGSPEFASHLGATVIVVRPERPTAAIGRNVGWRHAASDLILFLDGDTILDPDFAFSAYEVLSQDVSLAAVWGHRREIHPETSLYNRVLDLDWMYRAGLSEFCGGDVLMRRDALVKTRGFDETLIAGEEPELCRRIRNLGYGILHIDCPMTGHDLEILRWSQYWKRATRAGYAYASVSEKFRMSADPFWTADRRRNMMRGSFWGVSFIVSVVASLWAGVLPFVLWLSILLLASIRSAWKARWKGASPGVLLLYGLHSHLQQLPILFGQLQFQLGKRRKKAQRLIEYKGRPVA
;
A
#
# COMPACT_ATOMS: atom_id res chain seq x y z
N MET A 1 -4.77 0.36 -82.54
CA MET A 1 -4.47 1.51 -81.64
C MET A 1 -4.12 0.87 -80.32
N THR A 2 -2.83 0.67 -80.08
CA THR A 2 -2.29 -0.01 -78.89
C THR A 2 -1.86 1.04 -77.89
N SER A 3 -2.55 1.09 -76.78
CA SER A 3 -2.23 1.99 -75.62
C SER A 3 -1.23 1.26 -74.71
N GLY A 4 0.00 1.76 -74.65
CA GLY A 4 1.06 1.23 -73.83
C GLY A 4 0.89 1.70 -72.39
N VAL A 5 0.86 0.76 -71.46
CA VAL A 5 0.94 1.03 -70.01
C VAL A 5 2.41 1.21 -69.64
N ARG A 6 2.78 2.39 -69.17
CA ARG A 6 4.10 2.63 -68.55
C ARG A 6 4.11 2.06 -67.15
N MET A 7 4.94 1.09 -66.91
CA MET A 7 5.34 0.64 -65.59
C MET A 7 6.23 1.72 -64.95
N HIS A 8 5.79 2.28 -63.85
CA HIS A 8 6.65 3.08 -62.98
C HIS A 8 7.49 2.15 -62.10
N ALA A 9 8.78 2.28 -62.16
CA ALA A 9 9.73 1.61 -61.30
C ALA A 9 9.50 2.05 -59.84
N MET A 10 9.41 1.08 -58.93
CA MET A 10 9.42 1.30 -57.49
C MET A 10 10.84 1.64 -57.06
N PRO A 11 11.05 2.60 -56.10
CA PRO A 11 12.37 2.83 -55.54
C PRO A 11 12.73 1.66 -54.60
N GLU A 12 13.88 1.06 -54.86
CA GLU A 12 14.58 0.12 -53.97
C GLU A 12 15.22 0.93 -52.82
N ASP A 13 14.47 1.22 -51.78
CA ASP A 13 15.02 1.54 -50.45
C ASP A 13 14.00 1.13 -49.41
N GLY A 14 14.00 -0.21 -49.13
CA GLY A 14 13.14 -0.86 -48.13
C GLY A 14 13.62 -0.64 -46.70
N THR A 15 13.87 0.58 -46.28
CA THR A 15 13.85 0.92 -44.86
C THR A 15 12.43 1.28 -44.47
N CYS A 16 11.70 0.22 -44.08
CA CYS A 16 10.49 0.42 -43.28
C CYS A 16 10.92 1.13 -41.98
N ALA A 17 10.84 2.46 -41.98
CA ALA A 17 10.90 3.22 -40.74
C ALA A 17 9.71 2.72 -39.90
N ILE A 18 9.97 1.78 -39.00
CA ILE A 18 9.03 1.46 -37.93
C ILE A 18 8.79 2.80 -37.24
N ALA A 19 7.63 3.39 -37.48
CA ALA A 19 7.20 4.57 -36.75
C ALA A 19 7.44 4.23 -35.28
N GLU A 20 8.31 4.99 -34.60
CA GLU A 20 8.46 4.88 -33.16
C GLU A 20 7.06 5.08 -32.59
N VAL A 21 6.44 4.00 -32.17
CA VAL A 21 5.18 4.05 -31.44
C VAL A 21 5.50 4.88 -30.22
N ASN A 22 4.98 6.10 -30.20
CA ASN A 22 5.21 7.06 -29.12
C ASN A 22 4.61 6.46 -27.84
N ARG A 23 5.39 5.58 -27.18
CA ARG A 23 4.96 4.89 -25.98
C ARG A 23 4.78 5.93 -24.88
N PRO A 24 3.69 5.84 -24.11
CA PRO A 24 3.47 6.72 -23.00
C PRO A 24 4.65 6.62 -22.00
N ALA A 25 5.06 7.74 -21.46
CA ALA A 25 6.20 7.82 -20.56
C ALA A 25 5.76 8.17 -19.14
N ILE A 26 6.28 7.44 -18.15
CA ILE A 26 6.04 7.67 -16.74
C ILE A 26 7.35 7.85 -15.99
N SER A 27 7.30 8.58 -14.87
CA SER A 27 8.36 8.56 -13.85
C SER A 27 8.01 7.58 -12.74
N VAL A 28 8.98 6.83 -12.25
CA VAL A 28 8.80 5.89 -11.13
C VAL A 28 9.51 6.43 -9.90
N VAL A 29 8.80 6.52 -8.80
CA VAL A 29 9.31 6.92 -7.49
C VAL A 29 9.32 5.72 -6.57
N VAL A 30 10.50 5.26 -6.21
CA VAL A 30 10.72 4.18 -5.25
C VAL A 30 11.15 4.79 -3.93
N ILE A 31 10.54 4.40 -2.82
CA ILE A 31 10.94 4.83 -1.49
C ILE A 31 11.40 3.65 -0.64
N GLY A 32 12.40 3.83 0.19
CA GLY A 32 12.88 2.73 1.03
C GLY A 32 13.81 3.16 2.14
N ARG A 33 14.06 2.22 3.04
CA ARG A 33 15.09 2.30 4.07
C ARG A 33 15.57 0.91 4.44
N ASN A 34 16.84 0.63 4.18
CA ASN A 34 17.45 -0.67 4.47
C ASN A 34 16.71 -1.82 3.76
N GLU A 35 16.47 -1.67 2.47
CA GLU A 35 15.79 -2.70 1.68
C GLU A 35 16.76 -3.70 1.02
N GLY A 36 18.03 -3.36 0.89
CA GLY A 36 19.08 -4.26 0.39
C GLY A 36 18.72 -4.91 -0.95
N THR A 37 18.76 -6.24 -1.01
CA THR A 37 18.42 -7.01 -2.22
C THR A 37 16.96 -6.89 -2.66
N ARG A 38 16.03 -6.51 -1.77
CA ARG A 38 14.63 -6.25 -2.14
C ARG A 38 14.53 -5.06 -3.08
N LEU A 39 15.29 -3.98 -2.79
CA LEU A 39 15.36 -2.81 -3.65
C LEU A 39 15.91 -3.15 -5.04
N VAL A 40 16.91 -4.01 -5.13
CA VAL A 40 17.45 -4.48 -6.42
C VAL A 40 16.34 -5.12 -7.24
N ARG A 41 15.62 -6.08 -6.66
CA ARG A 41 14.49 -6.75 -7.32
C ARG A 41 13.38 -5.77 -7.72
N CYS A 42 13.10 -4.78 -6.88
CA CYS A 42 12.12 -3.73 -7.18
C CYS A 42 12.53 -2.93 -8.43
N ILE A 43 13.74 -2.39 -8.48
CA ILE A 43 14.23 -1.59 -9.61
C ILE A 43 14.32 -2.42 -10.89
N GLU A 44 14.76 -3.67 -10.81
CA GLU A 44 14.81 -4.59 -11.96
C GLU A 44 13.42 -4.89 -12.51
N SER A 45 12.42 -5.09 -11.66
CA SER A 45 11.04 -5.31 -12.10
C SER A 45 10.44 -4.09 -12.82
N VAL A 46 10.76 -2.88 -12.37
CA VAL A 46 10.36 -1.64 -13.06
C VAL A 46 10.90 -1.59 -14.49
N ARG A 47 12.14 -2.04 -14.71
CA ARG A 47 12.76 -2.06 -16.04
C ARG A 47 12.15 -3.09 -16.99
N GLN A 48 11.48 -4.08 -16.43
CA GLN A 48 10.77 -5.12 -17.18
C GLN A 48 9.34 -4.72 -17.54
N ALA A 49 8.91 -3.48 -17.24
CA ALA A 49 7.57 -3.00 -17.55
C ALA A 49 7.32 -2.97 -19.07
N HIS A 50 6.20 -3.55 -19.50
CA HIS A 50 5.83 -3.66 -20.89
C HIS A 50 4.96 -2.47 -21.35
N GLY A 51 4.99 -2.18 -22.66
CA GLY A 51 4.06 -1.25 -23.30
C GLY A 51 4.21 0.23 -22.92
N ILE A 52 5.09 0.55 -21.95
CA ILE A 52 5.29 1.88 -21.44
C ILE A 52 6.78 2.24 -21.39
N THR A 53 7.10 3.53 -21.50
CA THR A 53 8.48 4.01 -21.36
C THR A 53 8.71 4.48 -19.92
N ILE A 54 9.68 3.90 -19.24
CA ILE A 54 10.15 4.41 -17.95
C ILE A 54 11.13 5.55 -18.25
N ARG A 55 10.67 6.78 -18.06
CA ARG A 55 11.48 7.98 -18.31
C ARG A 55 12.64 8.09 -17.32
N GLU A 56 12.37 7.77 -16.06
CA GLU A 56 13.34 7.80 -14.97
C GLU A 56 12.86 6.95 -13.80
N ILE A 57 13.79 6.47 -13.01
CA ILE A 57 13.56 5.84 -11.71
C ILE A 57 14.23 6.73 -10.66
N ILE A 58 13.45 7.25 -9.72
CA ILE A 58 13.91 8.09 -8.62
C ILE A 58 13.81 7.26 -7.35
N TYR A 59 14.94 6.89 -6.76
CA TYR A 59 14.97 6.24 -5.46
C TYR A 59 15.18 7.27 -4.36
N VAL A 60 14.23 7.39 -3.45
CA VAL A 60 14.35 8.27 -2.28
C VAL A 60 14.66 7.42 -1.06
N ASP A 61 15.90 7.53 -0.61
CA ASP A 61 16.44 6.80 0.51
C ASP A 61 16.24 7.53 1.84
N SER A 62 15.71 6.84 2.84
CA SER A 62 15.50 7.39 4.19
C SER A 62 16.69 7.09 5.12
N ALA A 63 17.91 7.46 4.72
CA ALA A 63 19.16 7.26 5.45
C ALA A 63 19.44 5.78 5.76
N SER A 64 19.49 4.95 4.73
CA SER A 64 19.92 3.55 4.81
C SER A 64 21.37 3.40 5.24
N THR A 65 21.69 2.25 5.80
CA THR A 65 23.05 1.86 6.28
C THR A 65 23.52 0.52 5.71
N ASP A 66 22.78 -0.01 4.72
CA ASP A 66 22.97 -1.37 4.16
C ASP A 66 23.43 -1.36 2.69
N GLY A 67 23.86 -0.21 2.17
CA GLY A 67 24.28 -0.07 0.76
C GLY A 67 23.13 0.11 -0.23
N SER A 68 21.89 0.25 0.22
CA SER A 68 20.72 0.48 -0.68
C SER A 68 20.91 1.65 -1.66
N PRO A 69 21.44 2.83 -1.26
CA PRO A 69 21.69 3.93 -2.18
C PRO A 69 22.66 3.57 -3.30
N GLU A 70 23.73 2.88 -2.97
CA GLU A 70 24.78 2.43 -3.91
C GLU A 70 24.19 1.42 -4.90
N PHE A 71 23.40 0.46 -4.44
CA PHE A 71 22.72 -0.51 -5.31
C PHE A 71 21.79 0.18 -6.30
N ALA A 72 20.96 1.11 -5.84
CA ALA A 72 20.06 1.86 -6.71
C ALA A 72 20.81 2.67 -7.77
N SER A 73 21.91 3.34 -7.38
CA SER A 73 22.77 4.10 -8.28
C SER A 73 23.39 3.22 -9.37
N HIS A 74 23.95 2.06 -9.01
CA HIS A 74 24.51 1.10 -9.98
C HIS A 74 23.46 0.58 -10.96
N LEU A 75 22.21 0.49 -10.52
CA LEU A 75 21.08 0.17 -11.38
C LEU A 75 20.56 1.42 -12.15
N GLY A 76 21.27 2.56 -12.16
CA GLY A 76 20.96 3.76 -12.93
C GLY A 76 19.69 4.49 -12.45
N ALA A 77 19.29 4.32 -11.20
CA ALA A 77 18.28 5.17 -10.59
C ALA A 77 18.90 6.50 -10.13
N THR A 78 18.12 7.57 -10.20
CA THR A 78 18.47 8.84 -9.55
C THR A 78 18.24 8.68 -8.05
N VAL A 79 19.30 8.76 -7.25
CA VAL A 79 19.23 8.55 -5.81
C VAL A 79 19.17 9.88 -5.07
N ILE A 80 18.19 10.02 -4.17
CA ILE A 80 18.04 11.19 -3.29
C ILE A 80 18.02 10.69 -1.84
N VAL A 81 19.06 11.00 -1.07
CA VAL A 81 19.13 10.62 0.35
C VAL A 81 18.52 11.72 1.21
N VAL A 82 17.50 11.37 1.99
CA VAL A 82 16.87 12.28 2.95
C VAL A 82 17.21 11.86 4.39
N ARG A 83 17.48 12.85 5.26
CA ARG A 83 17.80 12.65 6.68
C ARG A 83 16.91 13.51 7.59
N PRO A 84 15.59 13.34 7.53
CA PRO A 84 14.71 14.10 8.41
C PRO A 84 14.81 13.55 9.84
N GLU A 85 14.49 14.38 10.83
CA GLU A 85 14.39 13.92 12.24
C GLU A 85 13.40 12.75 12.40
N ARG A 86 12.40 12.68 11.51
CA ARG A 86 11.38 11.62 11.47
C ARG A 86 11.20 11.16 10.03
N PRO A 87 11.84 10.08 9.64
CA PRO A 87 11.65 9.51 8.32
C PRO A 87 10.23 8.93 8.19
N THR A 88 9.43 9.49 7.28
CA THR A 88 8.10 8.98 6.94
C THR A 88 8.04 8.65 5.45
N ALA A 89 7.18 7.71 5.06
CA ALA A 89 6.94 7.41 3.65
C ALA A 89 6.44 8.65 2.88
N ALA A 90 5.65 9.51 3.53
CA ALA A 90 5.18 10.77 2.98
C ALA A 90 6.32 11.70 2.52
N ILE A 91 7.38 11.83 3.33
CA ILE A 91 8.56 12.64 2.97
C ILE A 91 9.24 12.04 1.74
N GLY A 92 9.47 10.74 1.73
CA GLY A 92 10.10 10.05 0.59
C GLY A 92 9.31 10.24 -0.71
N ARG A 93 8.00 9.98 -0.67
CA ARG A 93 7.13 10.15 -1.83
C ARG A 93 7.06 11.61 -2.29
N ASN A 94 7.02 12.58 -1.35
CA ASN A 94 6.99 14.00 -1.68
C ASN A 94 8.27 14.49 -2.35
N VAL A 95 9.41 14.06 -1.85
CA VAL A 95 10.70 14.38 -2.49
C VAL A 95 10.73 13.78 -3.90
N GLY A 96 10.35 12.51 -4.05
CA GLY A 96 10.36 11.82 -5.33
C GLY A 96 9.48 12.48 -6.38
N TRP A 97 8.18 12.72 -6.10
CA TRP A 97 7.29 13.27 -7.12
C TRP A 97 7.60 14.71 -7.50
N ARG A 98 8.20 15.50 -6.61
CA ARG A 98 8.64 16.88 -6.93
C ARG A 98 9.82 16.88 -7.90
N HIS A 99 10.66 15.85 -7.89
CA HIS A 99 11.78 15.69 -8.83
C HIS A 99 11.38 15.00 -10.13
N ALA A 100 10.26 14.27 -10.13
CA ALA A 100 9.77 13.55 -11.29
C ALA A 100 9.42 14.49 -12.44
N ALA A 101 9.74 14.11 -13.69
CA ALA A 101 9.55 14.95 -14.88
C ALA A 101 8.28 14.60 -15.68
N SER A 102 7.65 13.43 -15.43
CA SER A 102 6.45 12.98 -16.15
C SER A 102 5.16 13.49 -15.50
N ASP A 103 4.07 13.53 -16.27
CA ASP A 103 2.72 13.87 -15.80
C ASP A 103 2.06 12.73 -15.02
N LEU A 104 2.54 11.53 -15.21
CA LEU A 104 2.12 10.32 -14.48
C LEU A 104 3.28 9.78 -13.67
N ILE A 105 3.02 9.48 -12.41
CA ILE A 105 4.00 9.04 -11.44
C ILE A 105 3.55 7.72 -10.84
N LEU A 106 4.37 6.69 -11.03
CA LEU A 106 4.19 5.39 -10.36
C LEU A 106 4.98 5.41 -9.05
N PHE A 107 4.28 5.30 -7.94
CA PHE A 107 4.90 5.10 -6.63
C PHE A 107 5.04 3.62 -6.33
N LEU A 108 6.18 3.24 -5.75
CA LEU A 108 6.46 1.89 -5.27
C LEU A 108 7.20 1.94 -3.94
N ASP A 109 6.89 0.99 -3.06
CA ASP A 109 7.72 0.70 -1.88
C ASP A 109 8.93 -0.15 -2.33
N GLY A 110 10.12 0.06 -1.75
CA GLY A 110 11.37 -0.59 -2.18
C GLY A 110 11.44 -2.10 -1.93
N ASP A 111 10.42 -2.68 -1.31
CA ASP A 111 10.25 -4.11 -1.05
C ASP A 111 9.15 -4.75 -1.89
N THR A 112 8.77 -4.10 -3.00
CA THR A 112 7.76 -4.60 -3.94
C THR A 112 8.38 -5.00 -5.27
N ILE A 113 7.76 -5.94 -5.97
CA ILE A 113 8.08 -6.38 -7.32
C ILE A 113 6.90 -5.99 -8.20
N LEU A 114 7.13 -5.11 -9.17
CA LEU A 114 6.10 -4.65 -10.10
C LEU A 114 5.72 -5.75 -11.08
N ASP A 115 4.42 -5.93 -11.30
CA ASP A 115 3.94 -6.73 -12.43
C ASP A 115 4.25 -6.00 -13.75
N PRO A 116 4.82 -6.66 -14.76
CA PRO A 116 5.29 -6.00 -15.98
C PRO A 116 4.18 -5.33 -16.80
N ASP A 117 2.94 -5.78 -16.69
CA ASP A 117 1.82 -5.27 -17.51
C ASP A 117 1.00 -4.20 -16.75
N PHE A 118 1.21 -4.03 -15.45
CA PHE A 118 0.41 -3.11 -14.65
C PHE A 118 0.52 -1.66 -15.10
N ALA A 119 1.74 -1.16 -15.30
CA ALA A 119 1.96 0.26 -15.56
C ALA A 119 1.25 0.73 -16.84
N PHE A 120 1.25 -0.11 -17.88
CA PHE A 120 0.55 0.16 -19.13
C PHE A 120 -0.97 0.06 -18.95
N SER A 121 -1.48 -0.97 -18.29
CA SER A 121 -2.92 -1.12 -17.99
C SER A 121 -3.47 0.06 -17.19
N ALA A 122 -2.73 0.52 -16.19
CA ALA A 122 -3.11 1.68 -15.39
C ALA A 122 -3.05 2.99 -16.19
N TYR A 123 -2.07 3.13 -17.10
CA TYR A 123 -2.00 4.26 -18.03
C TYR A 123 -3.20 4.31 -18.96
N GLU A 124 -3.57 3.20 -19.58
CA GLU A 124 -4.74 3.15 -20.48
C GLU A 124 -6.01 3.65 -19.79
N VAL A 125 -6.25 3.19 -18.56
CA VAL A 125 -7.39 3.64 -17.76
C VAL A 125 -7.34 5.13 -17.48
N LEU A 126 -6.19 5.66 -17.02
CA LEU A 126 -6.05 7.10 -16.78
C LEU A 126 -6.16 7.92 -18.06
N SER A 127 -5.69 7.43 -19.20
CA SER A 127 -5.76 8.15 -20.47
C SER A 127 -7.19 8.31 -20.98
N GLN A 128 -8.06 7.34 -20.67
CA GLN A 128 -9.46 7.31 -21.11
C GLN A 128 -10.39 8.10 -20.17
N ASP A 129 -10.04 8.25 -18.90
CA ASP A 129 -10.89 8.92 -17.92
C ASP A 129 -10.10 10.01 -17.13
N VAL A 130 -10.31 11.26 -17.52
CA VAL A 130 -9.69 12.42 -16.89
C VAL A 130 -10.24 12.72 -15.48
N SER A 131 -11.38 12.14 -15.11
CA SER A 131 -11.93 12.27 -13.77
C SER A 131 -11.19 11.41 -12.73
N LEU A 132 -10.37 10.45 -13.18
CA LEU A 132 -9.55 9.63 -12.30
C LEU A 132 -8.19 10.30 -12.05
N ALA A 133 -7.78 10.37 -10.80
CA ALA A 133 -6.46 10.87 -10.41
C ALA A 133 -5.47 9.75 -10.09
N ALA A 134 -5.95 8.57 -9.72
CA ALA A 134 -5.10 7.44 -9.31
C ALA A 134 -5.70 6.11 -9.73
N VAL A 135 -4.83 5.20 -10.15
CA VAL A 135 -5.15 3.80 -10.49
C VAL A 135 -4.18 2.88 -9.77
N TRP A 136 -4.70 1.84 -9.14
CA TRP A 136 -3.95 0.80 -8.47
C TRP A 136 -4.56 -0.57 -8.77
N GLY A 137 -3.80 -1.64 -8.52
CA GLY A 137 -4.20 -3.00 -8.84
C GLY A 137 -4.04 -3.94 -7.63
N HIS A 138 -4.06 -5.25 -7.91
CA HIS A 138 -3.90 -6.25 -6.87
C HIS A 138 -2.47 -6.29 -6.33
N ARG A 139 -2.36 -6.14 -5.01
CA ARG A 139 -1.13 -6.40 -4.27
C ARG A 139 -1.23 -7.78 -3.61
N ARG A 140 -0.17 -8.58 -3.67
CA ARG A 140 -0.09 -9.89 -3.05
C ARG A 140 1.23 -10.06 -2.30
N GLU A 141 1.21 -10.85 -1.25
CA GLU A 141 2.44 -11.31 -0.61
C GLU A 141 3.14 -12.36 -1.48
N ILE A 142 4.46 -12.21 -1.71
CA ILE A 142 5.22 -13.15 -2.55
C ILE A 142 5.57 -14.45 -1.83
N HIS A 143 5.62 -14.43 -0.49
CA HIS A 143 5.93 -15.58 0.36
C HIS A 143 4.87 -15.79 1.46
N PRO A 144 3.58 -16.01 1.10
CA PRO A 144 2.51 -16.12 2.09
C PRO A 144 2.66 -17.36 2.98
N GLU A 145 3.41 -18.39 2.53
CA GLU A 145 3.64 -19.64 3.27
C GLU A 145 4.68 -19.52 4.38
N THR A 146 5.53 -18.50 4.38
CA THR A 146 6.65 -18.35 5.33
C THR A 146 6.20 -18.11 6.76
N SER A 147 5.00 -17.57 6.96
CA SER A 147 4.42 -17.41 8.30
C SER A 147 2.89 -17.36 8.27
N LEU A 148 2.27 -17.65 9.43
CA LEU A 148 0.82 -17.46 9.61
C LEU A 148 0.43 -15.98 9.44
N TYR A 149 1.33 -15.06 9.78
CA TYR A 149 1.10 -13.62 9.68
C TYR A 149 1.09 -13.16 8.23
N ASN A 150 2.09 -13.55 7.42
CA ASN A 150 2.12 -13.24 6.00
C ASN A 150 0.87 -13.79 5.31
N ARG A 151 0.46 -15.00 5.65
CA ARG A 151 -0.70 -15.67 5.05
C ARG A 151 -2.02 -14.93 5.29
N VAL A 152 -2.25 -14.41 6.49
CA VAL A 152 -3.48 -13.64 6.77
C VAL A 152 -3.40 -12.21 6.26
N LEU A 153 -2.21 -11.60 6.26
CA LEU A 153 -2.00 -10.24 5.78
C LEU A 153 -2.07 -10.16 4.25
N ASP A 154 -1.72 -11.23 3.53
CA ASP A 154 -1.97 -11.34 2.10
C ASP A 154 -3.47 -11.21 1.79
N LEU A 155 -4.32 -11.86 2.57
CA LEU A 155 -5.76 -11.74 2.41
C LEU A 155 -6.31 -10.36 2.77
N ASP A 156 -5.66 -9.60 3.65
CA ASP A 156 -6.06 -8.21 3.96
C ASP A 156 -5.93 -7.29 2.74
N TRP A 157 -5.00 -7.59 1.83
CA TRP A 157 -4.77 -6.78 0.62
C TRP A 157 -5.68 -7.11 -0.56
N MET A 158 -6.50 -8.15 -0.43
CA MET A 158 -7.46 -8.49 -1.48
C MET A 158 -8.68 -7.59 -1.40
N TYR A 159 -8.82 -6.73 -2.38
CA TYR A 159 -9.97 -5.84 -2.58
C TYR A 159 -10.70 -6.21 -3.88
N ARG A 160 -11.94 -5.80 -3.99
CA ARG A 160 -12.70 -5.90 -5.25
C ARG A 160 -12.36 -4.72 -6.14
N ALA A 161 -12.25 -4.95 -7.44
CA ALA A 161 -12.10 -3.87 -8.43
C ALA A 161 -13.27 -2.90 -8.40
N GLY A 162 -13.02 -1.65 -8.76
CA GLY A 162 -13.99 -0.56 -8.79
C GLY A 162 -13.49 0.72 -8.13
N LEU A 163 -14.33 1.73 -8.04
CA LEU A 163 -14.01 2.97 -7.34
C LEU A 163 -13.68 2.70 -5.88
N SER A 164 -12.60 3.29 -5.43
CA SER A 164 -12.03 3.07 -4.09
C SER A 164 -11.94 4.38 -3.30
N GLU A 165 -12.07 4.27 -1.99
CA GLU A 165 -11.89 5.43 -1.10
C GLU A 165 -10.41 5.84 -0.97
N PHE A 166 -9.50 4.89 -1.11
CA PHE A 166 -8.06 5.08 -1.02
C PHE A 166 -7.29 4.00 -1.79
N CYS A 167 -6.02 4.22 -2.04
CA CYS A 167 -5.06 3.24 -2.55
C CYS A 167 -4.03 2.88 -1.47
N GLY A 168 -3.18 1.92 -1.77
CA GLY A 168 -1.96 1.65 -1.00
C GLY A 168 -0.78 2.54 -1.41
N GLY A 169 0.42 2.17 -0.97
CA GLY A 169 1.67 2.87 -1.29
C GLY A 169 2.08 2.73 -2.75
N ASP A 170 1.75 1.59 -3.39
CA ASP A 170 1.97 1.33 -4.80
C ASP A 170 0.77 1.81 -5.60
N VAL A 171 0.96 2.73 -6.55
CA VAL A 171 -0.12 3.37 -7.29
C VAL A 171 0.42 4.22 -8.43
N LEU A 172 -0.28 4.27 -9.57
CA LEU A 172 -0.05 5.24 -10.62
C LEU A 172 -0.95 6.46 -10.40
N MET A 173 -0.35 7.65 -10.28
CA MET A 173 -1.07 8.91 -9.99
C MET A 173 -0.77 10.00 -11.01
N ARG A 174 -1.76 10.87 -11.23
CA ARG A 174 -1.57 12.12 -11.96
C ARG A 174 -0.80 13.13 -11.12
N ARG A 175 0.21 13.75 -11.73
CA ARG A 175 1.01 14.81 -11.12
C ARG A 175 0.15 16.03 -10.74
N ASP A 176 -0.80 16.42 -11.58
CA ASP A 176 -1.67 17.58 -11.33
C ASP A 176 -2.51 17.40 -10.04
N ALA A 177 -2.97 16.19 -9.74
CA ALA A 177 -3.66 15.89 -8.50
C ALA A 177 -2.73 16.04 -7.27
N LEU A 178 -1.46 15.62 -7.39
CA LEU A 178 -0.45 15.85 -6.36
C LEU A 178 -0.15 17.33 -6.17
N VAL A 179 -0.04 18.08 -7.25
CA VAL A 179 0.17 19.56 -7.18
C VAL A 179 -1.01 20.24 -6.50
N LYS A 180 -2.25 19.95 -6.91
CA LYS A 180 -3.47 20.56 -6.34
C LYS A 180 -3.64 20.22 -4.86
N THR A 181 -3.25 19.03 -4.44
CA THR A 181 -3.30 18.61 -3.03
C THR A 181 -2.03 18.94 -2.24
N ARG A 182 -0.97 19.45 -2.88
CA ARG A 182 0.35 19.68 -2.29
C ARG A 182 1.04 18.40 -1.80
N GLY A 183 0.68 17.23 -2.39
CA GLY A 183 1.26 15.93 -2.06
C GLY A 183 0.81 15.36 -0.73
N PHE A 184 1.62 14.46 -0.17
CA PHE A 184 1.36 13.73 1.06
C PHE A 184 1.59 14.59 2.31
N ASP A 185 0.85 14.33 3.38
CA ASP A 185 1.05 14.99 4.68
C ASP A 185 2.25 14.37 5.42
N GLU A 186 3.36 15.08 5.46
CA GLU A 186 4.62 14.65 6.07
C GLU A 186 4.54 14.54 7.61
N THR A 187 3.50 15.10 8.23
CA THR A 187 3.31 15.01 9.69
C THR A 187 2.75 13.66 10.13
N LEU A 188 2.17 12.89 9.20
CA LEU A 188 1.61 11.57 9.48
C LEU A 188 2.71 10.51 9.49
N ILE A 189 2.72 9.67 10.52
CA ILE A 189 3.62 8.50 10.59
C ILE A 189 3.04 7.27 9.91
N ALA A 190 1.74 7.28 9.62
CA ALA A 190 1.00 6.25 8.90
C ALA A 190 -0.37 6.79 8.46
N GLY A 191 -0.90 6.28 7.35
CA GLY A 191 -2.19 6.69 6.80
C GLY A 191 -2.11 7.91 5.90
N GLU A 192 -0.92 8.22 5.40
CA GLU A 192 -0.67 9.31 4.46
C GLU A 192 -1.35 9.11 3.12
N GLU A 193 -1.46 7.86 2.62
CA GLU A 193 -2.16 7.55 1.37
C GLU A 193 -3.68 7.75 1.51
N PRO A 194 -4.38 7.16 2.49
CA PRO A 194 -5.80 7.43 2.69
C PRO A 194 -6.11 8.91 2.94
N GLU A 195 -5.23 9.62 3.62
CA GLU A 195 -5.36 11.06 3.85
C GLU A 195 -5.28 11.85 2.55
N LEU A 196 -4.26 11.59 1.73
CA LEU A 196 -4.10 12.19 0.40
C LEU A 196 -5.30 11.85 -0.50
N CYS A 197 -5.69 10.58 -0.55
CA CYS A 197 -6.82 10.11 -1.33
C CYS A 197 -8.12 10.82 -0.95
N ARG A 198 -8.32 11.11 0.33
CA ARG A 198 -9.48 11.90 0.78
C ARG A 198 -9.44 13.33 0.23
N ARG A 199 -8.26 13.99 0.23
CA ARG A 199 -8.13 15.34 -0.38
C ARG A 199 -8.31 15.32 -1.89
N ILE A 200 -7.82 14.30 -2.58
CA ILE A 200 -8.02 14.09 -4.02
C ILE A 200 -9.51 13.96 -4.34
N ARG A 201 -10.24 13.12 -3.58
CA ARG A 201 -11.69 12.95 -3.76
C ARG A 201 -12.48 14.22 -3.47
N ASN A 202 -12.05 15.04 -2.52
CA ASN A 202 -12.66 16.35 -2.25
C ASN A 202 -12.51 17.34 -3.41
N LEU A 203 -11.55 17.11 -4.31
CA LEU A 203 -11.40 17.88 -5.56
C LEU A 203 -12.26 17.33 -6.71
N GLY A 204 -13.06 16.28 -6.46
CA GLY A 204 -13.92 15.64 -7.45
C GLY A 204 -13.26 14.52 -8.25
N TYR A 205 -12.01 14.14 -7.95
CA TYR A 205 -11.33 13.04 -8.64
C TYR A 205 -11.72 11.67 -8.08
N GLY A 206 -11.75 10.68 -8.97
CA GLY A 206 -11.86 9.27 -8.63
C GLY A 206 -10.52 8.60 -8.35
N ILE A 207 -10.57 7.51 -7.59
CA ILE A 207 -9.47 6.57 -7.38
C ILE A 207 -10.01 5.20 -7.79
N LEU A 208 -9.34 4.52 -8.70
CA LEU A 208 -9.84 3.25 -9.24
C LEU A 208 -8.91 2.09 -8.89
N HIS A 209 -9.48 1.02 -8.38
CA HIS A 209 -8.85 -0.29 -8.26
C HIS A 209 -9.22 -1.13 -9.49
N ILE A 210 -8.24 -1.47 -10.30
CA ILE A 210 -8.44 -2.31 -11.49
C ILE A 210 -8.21 -3.79 -11.17
N ASP A 211 -8.89 -4.67 -11.90
CA ASP A 211 -8.76 -6.13 -11.76
C ASP A 211 -7.51 -6.64 -12.52
N CYS A 212 -6.34 -6.19 -12.08
CA CYS A 212 -5.06 -6.49 -12.70
C CYS A 212 -4.00 -6.71 -11.59
N PRO A 213 -3.10 -7.69 -11.73
CA PRO A 213 -1.92 -7.79 -10.87
C PRO A 213 -1.14 -6.47 -10.89
N MET A 214 -0.66 -6.04 -9.73
CA MET A 214 0.12 -4.81 -9.61
C MET A 214 1.48 -5.06 -9.01
N THR A 215 1.53 -5.55 -7.78
CA THR A 215 2.79 -5.77 -7.08
C THR A 215 2.77 -7.04 -6.23
N GLY A 216 3.90 -7.76 -6.26
CA GLY A 216 4.26 -8.71 -5.23
C GLY A 216 5.02 -7.98 -4.12
N HIS A 217 4.64 -8.15 -2.87
CA HIS A 217 5.22 -7.47 -1.72
C HIS A 217 5.90 -8.47 -0.78
N ASP A 218 7.10 -8.14 -0.32
CA ASP A 218 7.86 -8.94 0.64
C ASP A 218 7.69 -8.36 2.06
N LEU A 219 6.66 -8.85 2.78
CA LEU A 219 6.33 -8.37 4.12
C LEU A 219 7.36 -8.73 5.18
N GLU A 220 7.89 -9.95 5.09
CA GLU A 220 8.85 -10.51 6.06
C GLU A 220 8.37 -10.39 7.53
N ILE A 221 7.08 -10.61 7.77
CA ILE A 221 6.51 -10.64 9.13
C ILE A 221 6.55 -12.08 9.64
N LEU A 222 7.60 -12.40 10.39
CA LEU A 222 7.88 -13.73 10.90
C LEU A 222 7.58 -13.88 12.39
N ARG A 223 7.42 -12.77 13.13
CA ARG A 223 7.29 -12.76 14.59
C ARG A 223 6.01 -12.04 15.03
N TRP A 224 5.43 -12.52 16.13
CA TRP A 224 4.28 -11.86 16.77
C TRP A 224 4.50 -10.37 17.05
N SER A 225 5.70 -9.99 17.49
CA SER A 225 6.01 -8.59 17.78
C SER A 225 5.95 -7.68 16.55
N GLN A 226 6.33 -8.18 15.36
CA GLN A 226 6.22 -7.44 14.09
C GLN A 226 4.75 -7.28 13.70
N TYR A 227 3.99 -8.37 13.77
CA TYR A 227 2.54 -8.36 13.52
C TYR A 227 1.82 -7.39 14.46
N TRP A 228 2.11 -7.44 15.76
CA TRP A 228 1.54 -6.53 16.75
C TRP A 228 1.85 -5.07 16.44
N LYS A 229 3.11 -4.74 16.18
CA LYS A 229 3.55 -3.38 15.85
C LYS A 229 2.88 -2.86 14.55
N ARG A 230 2.76 -3.72 13.52
CA ARG A 230 2.08 -3.35 12.27
C ARG A 230 0.62 -3.01 12.50
N ALA A 231 -0.12 -3.82 13.24
CA ALA A 231 -1.51 -3.55 13.58
C ALA A 231 -1.66 -2.33 14.52
N THR A 232 -0.70 -2.11 15.44
CA THR A 232 -0.64 -0.89 16.26
C THR A 232 -0.46 0.36 15.39
N ARG A 233 0.43 0.29 14.38
CA ARG A 233 0.62 1.38 13.41
C ARG A 233 -0.67 1.69 12.64
N ALA A 234 -1.41 0.67 12.21
CA ALA A 234 -2.72 0.85 11.57
C ALA A 234 -3.73 1.53 12.52
N GLY A 235 -3.78 1.11 13.78
CA GLY A 235 -4.63 1.76 14.79
C GLY A 235 -4.29 3.24 14.99
N TYR A 236 -3.00 3.56 15.03
CA TYR A 236 -2.52 4.94 15.10
C TYR A 236 -2.95 5.75 13.88
N ALA A 237 -2.87 5.18 12.66
CA ALA A 237 -3.33 5.79 11.43
C ALA A 237 -4.83 6.11 11.47
N TYR A 238 -5.68 5.15 11.87
CA TYR A 238 -7.12 5.41 12.04
C TYR A 238 -7.40 6.59 12.98
N ALA A 239 -6.67 6.71 14.07
CA ALA A 239 -6.87 7.78 15.03
C ALA A 239 -6.38 9.14 14.50
N SER A 240 -5.19 9.20 13.89
CA SER A 240 -4.59 10.45 13.40
C SER A 240 -5.35 11.02 12.20
N VAL A 241 -5.68 10.18 11.22
CA VAL A 241 -6.42 10.60 10.04
C VAL A 241 -7.85 11.01 10.39
N SER A 242 -8.57 10.22 11.21
CA SER A 242 -9.92 10.60 11.64
C SER A 242 -9.95 11.91 12.43
N GLU A 243 -8.91 12.18 13.24
CA GLU A 243 -8.82 13.44 13.98
C GLU A 243 -8.63 14.64 13.05
N LYS A 244 -7.84 14.48 11.98
CA LYS A 244 -7.60 15.52 10.99
C LYS A 244 -8.88 15.92 10.25
N PHE A 245 -9.73 14.95 9.92
CA PHE A 245 -10.99 15.18 9.21
C PHE A 245 -12.22 15.30 10.12
N ARG A 246 -12.04 15.30 11.43
CA ARG A 246 -13.16 15.29 12.41
C ARG A 246 -14.13 16.45 12.22
N MET A 247 -13.62 17.63 11.87
CA MET A 247 -14.38 18.86 11.70
C MET A 247 -14.70 19.18 10.21
N SER A 248 -14.37 18.26 9.29
CA SER A 248 -14.73 18.43 7.88
C SER A 248 -16.22 18.16 7.67
N ALA A 249 -16.78 18.71 6.60
CA ALA A 249 -18.17 18.49 6.21
C ALA A 249 -18.49 17.00 6.00
N ASP A 250 -17.48 16.21 5.61
CA ASP A 250 -17.58 14.76 5.46
C ASP A 250 -16.41 14.09 6.23
N PRO A 251 -16.66 13.70 7.49
CA PRO A 251 -15.63 13.11 8.35
C PRO A 251 -15.14 11.77 7.79
N PHE A 252 -13.81 11.61 7.67
CA PHE A 252 -13.20 10.42 7.12
C PHE A 252 -12.63 9.54 8.24
N TRP A 253 -12.86 8.22 8.16
CA TRP A 253 -12.45 7.19 9.11
C TRP A 253 -12.98 7.36 10.55
N THR A 254 -13.90 8.28 10.81
CA THR A 254 -14.47 8.49 12.15
C THR A 254 -15.29 7.28 12.61
N ALA A 255 -16.12 6.72 11.70
CA ALA A 255 -16.89 5.51 11.99
C ALA A 255 -15.99 4.29 12.17
N ASP A 256 -14.95 4.15 11.35
CA ASP A 256 -13.98 3.05 11.43
C ASP A 256 -13.20 3.10 12.74
N ARG A 257 -12.70 4.27 13.12
CA ARG A 257 -12.05 4.50 14.40
C ARG A 257 -12.95 4.06 15.55
N ARG A 258 -14.21 4.52 15.58
CA ARG A 258 -15.19 4.17 16.64
C ARG A 258 -15.43 2.65 16.66
N ARG A 259 -15.67 2.05 15.48
CA ARG A 259 -15.89 0.61 15.35
C ARG A 259 -14.70 -0.20 15.86
N ASN A 260 -13.48 0.20 15.51
CA ASN A 260 -12.25 -0.47 15.95
C ASN A 260 -12.06 -0.32 17.47
N MET A 261 -12.32 0.86 18.05
CA MET A 261 -12.31 1.06 19.50
C MET A 261 -13.30 0.12 20.19
N MET A 262 -14.55 0.08 19.72
CA MET A 262 -15.59 -0.76 20.32
C MET A 262 -15.23 -2.25 20.23
N ARG A 263 -14.76 -2.72 19.08
CA ARG A 263 -14.36 -4.12 18.89
C ARG A 263 -13.14 -4.50 19.72
N GLY A 264 -12.11 -3.67 19.73
CA GLY A 264 -10.92 -3.91 20.55
C GLY A 264 -11.24 -3.92 22.04
N SER A 265 -12.06 -2.96 22.52
CA SER A 265 -12.51 -2.92 23.92
C SER A 265 -13.36 -4.14 24.27
N PHE A 266 -14.31 -4.53 23.39
CA PHE A 266 -15.14 -5.71 23.61
C PHE A 266 -14.29 -6.97 23.79
N TRP A 267 -13.36 -7.26 22.86
CA TRP A 267 -12.52 -8.45 22.96
C TRP A 267 -11.56 -8.41 24.14
N GLY A 268 -10.99 -7.26 24.45
CA GLY A 268 -10.09 -7.10 25.59
C GLY A 268 -10.80 -7.22 26.93
N VAL A 269 -11.90 -6.49 27.13
CA VAL A 269 -12.66 -6.52 28.38
C VAL A 269 -13.33 -7.88 28.60
N SER A 270 -13.99 -8.43 27.58
CA SER A 270 -14.65 -9.76 27.69
C SER A 270 -13.65 -10.87 27.99
N PHE A 271 -12.42 -10.81 27.43
CA PHE A 271 -11.36 -11.75 27.81
C PHE A 271 -11.00 -11.63 29.30
N ILE A 272 -10.74 -10.42 29.78
CA ILE A 272 -10.41 -10.21 31.20
C ILE A 272 -11.55 -10.68 32.10
N VAL A 273 -12.79 -10.32 31.77
CA VAL A 273 -13.98 -10.76 32.54
C VAL A 273 -14.10 -12.29 32.55
N SER A 274 -13.87 -12.96 31.41
CA SER A 274 -13.95 -14.41 31.33
C SER A 274 -12.90 -15.10 32.21
N VAL A 275 -11.65 -14.58 32.20
CA VAL A 275 -10.56 -15.08 33.04
C VAL A 275 -10.88 -14.89 34.53
N VAL A 276 -11.28 -13.67 34.93
CA VAL A 276 -11.63 -13.38 36.33
C VAL A 276 -12.81 -14.21 36.81
N ALA A 277 -13.89 -14.31 36.00
CA ALA A 277 -15.04 -15.15 36.33
C ALA A 277 -14.68 -16.65 36.49
N SER A 278 -13.69 -17.09 35.71
CA SER A 278 -13.22 -18.49 35.80
C SER A 278 -12.51 -18.82 37.12
N LEU A 279 -12.02 -17.83 37.86
CA LEU A 279 -11.44 -17.99 39.18
C LEU A 279 -12.52 -18.43 40.23
N TRP A 280 -13.78 -18.04 39.97
CA TRP A 280 -14.91 -18.31 40.89
C TRP A 280 -15.86 -19.40 40.39
N ALA A 281 -16.10 -19.45 39.08
CA ALA A 281 -17.08 -20.35 38.45
C ALA A 281 -16.44 -21.52 37.67
N GLY A 282 -15.15 -21.77 37.87
CA GLY A 282 -14.41 -22.78 37.12
C GLY A 282 -14.20 -22.39 35.67
N VAL A 283 -13.80 -23.35 34.81
CA VAL A 283 -13.35 -23.07 33.43
C VAL A 283 -14.46 -22.62 32.48
N LEU A 284 -15.73 -22.74 32.84
CA LEU A 284 -16.89 -22.52 31.97
C LEU A 284 -16.93 -21.11 31.35
N PRO A 285 -16.72 -20.01 32.08
CA PRO A 285 -16.73 -18.67 31.48
C PRO A 285 -15.68 -18.50 30.39
N PHE A 286 -14.48 -19.05 30.57
CA PHE A 286 -13.42 -18.99 29.58
C PHE A 286 -13.74 -19.84 28.35
N VAL A 287 -14.30 -21.05 28.54
CA VAL A 287 -14.75 -21.90 27.43
C VAL A 287 -15.84 -21.21 26.60
N LEU A 288 -16.80 -20.56 27.26
CA LEU A 288 -17.83 -19.77 26.58
C LEU A 288 -17.22 -18.63 25.76
N TRP A 289 -16.26 -17.90 26.31
CA TRP A 289 -15.57 -16.84 25.58
C TRP A 289 -14.84 -17.37 24.34
N LEU A 290 -14.11 -18.50 24.46
CA LEU A 290 -13.46 -19.17 23.33
C LEU A 290 -14.48 -19.60 22.26
N SER A 291 -15.63 -20.12 22.69
CA SER A 291 -16.70 -20.54 21.77
C SER A 291 -17.27 -19.35 21.00
N ILE A 292 -17.49 -18.21 21.66
CA ILE A 292 -17.94 -16.96 21.01
C ILE A 292 -16.88 -16.46 20.00
N LEU A 293 -15.60 -16.49 20.37
CA LEU A 293 -14.51 -16.11 19.48
C LEU A 293 -14.45 -17.03 18.25
N LEU A 294 -14.60 -18.34 18.45
CA LEU A 294 -14.61 -19.32 17.36
C LEU A 294 -15.79 -19.11 16.42
N LEU A 295 -17.00 -18.93 16.94
CA LEU A 295 -18.20 -18.68 16.14
C LEU A 295 -18.08 -17.36 15.34
N ALA A 296 -17.55 -16.30 15.98
CA ALA A 296 -17.28 -15.04 15.31
C ALA A 296 -16.23 -15.21 14.21
N SER A 297 -15.19 -16.02 14.44
CA SER A 297 -14.14 -16.33 13.47
C SER A 297 -14.69 -17.13 12.28
N ILE A 298 -15.53 -18.14 12.51
CA ILE A 298 -16.21 -18.90 11.45
C ILE A 298 -17.10 -17.98 10.60
N ARG A 299 -17.89 -17.11 11.25
CA ARG A 299 -18.69 -16.12 10.51
C ARG A 299 -17.84 -15.19 9.65
N SER A 300 -16.70 -14.72 10.17
CA SER A 300 -15.77 -13.86 9.43
C SER A 300 -15.10 -14.61 8.28
N ALA A 301 -14.70 -15.86 8.48
CA ALA A 301 -14.19 -16.74 7.46
C ALA A 301 -15.20 -16.96 6.33
N TRP A 302 -16.46 -17.23 6.67
CA TRP A 302 -17.52 -17.41 5.69
C TRP A 302 -17.77 -16.15 4.85
N LYS A 303 -17.72 -14.97 5.46
CA LYS A 303 -17.81 -13.67 4.73
C LYS A 303 -16.62 -13.43 3.80
N ALA A 304 -15.44 -13.95 4.18
CA ALA A 304 -14.21 -13.81 3.41
C ALA A 304 -14.02 -14.87 2.32
N ARG A 305 -14.97 -15.83 2.13
CA ARG A 305 -14.82 -16.95 1.19
C ARG A 305 -14.58 -16.54 -0.27
N TRP A 306 -15.02 -15.32 -0.64
CA TRP A 306 -14.77 -14.76 -1.96
C TRP A 306 -13.29 -14.51 -2.26
N LYS A 307 -12.41 -14.50 -1.25
CA LYS A 307 -10.95 -14.36 -1.38
C LYS A 307 -10.26 -15.63 -1.90
N GLY A 308 -10.99 -16.74 -2.09
CA GLY A 308 -10.52 -17.97 -2.76
C GLY A 308 -9.47 -18.77 -1.98
N ALA A 309 -9.24 -18.48 -0.69
CA ALA A 309 -8.29 -19.21 0.13
C ALA A 309 -8.89 -20.52 0.67
N SER A 310 -8.05 -21.47 1.09
CA SER A 310 -8.50 -22.73 1.70
C SER A 310 -9.30 -22.49 2.99
N PRO A 311 -10.22 -23.39 3.38
CA PRO A 311 -11.04 -23.24 4.58
C PRO A 311 -10.23 -22.98 5.87
N GLY A 312 -9.09 -23.65 6.03
CA GLY A 312 -8.19 -23.43 7.17
C GLY A 312 -7.58 -22.03 7.20
N VAL A 313 -7.16 -21.52 6.04
CA VAL A 313 -6.63 -20.15 5.92
C VAL A 313 -7.74 -19.12 6.13
N LEU A 314 -8.94 -19.35 5.63
CA LEU A 314 -10.10 -18.49 5.88
C LEU A 314 -10.48 -18.46 7.37
N LEU A 315 -10.43 -19.59 8.08
CA LEU A 315 -10.66 -19.61 9.52
C LEU A 315 -9.58 -18.85 10.29
N LEU A 316 -8.31 -19.03 9.91
CA LEU A 316 -7.20 -18.27 10.47
C LEU A 316 -7.37 -16.75 10.21
N TYR A 317 -7.81 -16.38 9.01
CA TYR A 317 -8.15 -14.99 8.66
C TYR A 317 -9.35 -14.47 9.48
N GLY A 318 -10.35 -15.31 9.71
CA GLY A 318 -11.47 -15.00 10.60
C GLY A 318 -11.00 -14.68 12.02
N LEU A 319 -10.12 -15.51 12.59
CA LEU A 319 -9.50 -15.28 13.89
C LEU A 319 -8.65 -14.01 13.91
N HIS A 320 -7.81 -13.83 12.89
CA HIS A 320 -7.02 -12.61 12.69
C HIS A 320 -7.88 -11.35 12.73
N SER A 321 -9.04 -11.34 12.04
CA SER A 321 -9.92 -10.17 11.95
C SER A 321 -10.46 -9.70 13.32
N HIS A 322 -10.44 -10.55 14.32
CA HIS A 322 -10.84 -10.24 15.70
C HIS A 322 -9.63 -9.90 16.58
N LEU A 323 -8.57 -10.71 16.53
CA LEU A 323 -7.40 -10.53 17.41
C LEU A 323 -6.60 -9.27 17.08
N GLN A 324 -6.51 -8.87 15.80
CA GLN A 324 -5.85 -7.62 15.43
C GLN A 324 -6.52 -6.36 15.99
N GLN A 325 -7.79 -6.46 16.44
CA GLN A 325 -8.48 -5.32 17.04
C GLN A 325 -7.83 -4.85 18.35
N LEU A 326 -7.14 -5.73 19.08
CA LEU A 326 -6.42 -5.37 20.31
C LEU A 326 -5.22 -4.44 20.03
N PRO A 327 -4.25 -4.78 19.17
CA PRO A 327 -3.16 -3.85 18.83
C PRO A 327 -3.67 -2.61 18.08
N ILE A 328 -4.74 -2.70 17.28
CA ILE A 328 -5.37 -1.53 16.67
C ILE A 328 -5.91 -0.58 17.75
N LEU A 329 -6.63 -1.10 18.76
CA LEU A 329 -7.08 -0.30 19.91
C LEU A 329 -5.90 0.35 20.62
N PHE A 330 -4.83 -0.42 20.87
CA PHE A 330 -3.62 0.09 21.53
C PHE A 330 -2.99 1.26 20.75
N GLY A 331 -2.91 1.15 19.41
CA GLY A 331 -2.42 2.24 18.56
C GLY A 331 -3.29 3.50 18.63
N GLN A 332 -4.61 3.34 18.66
CA GLN A 332 -5.52 4.48 18.83
C GLN A 332 -5.36 5.16 20.20
N LEU A 333 -5.19 4.37 21.27
CA LEU A 333 -4.93 4.89 22.61
C LEU A 333 -3.58 5.59 22.68
N GLN A 334 -2.52 5.04 22.07
CA GLN A 334 -1.21 5.69 21.98
C GLN A 334 -1.29 7.07 21.32
N PHE A 335 -2.04 7.20 20.21
CA PHE A 335 -2.27 8.49 19.57
C PHE A 335 -2.94 9.48 20.52
N GLN A 336 -4.02 9.08 21.20
CA GLN A 336 -4.76 9.95 22.11
C GLN A 336 -3.90 10.41 23.30
N LEU A 337 -3.15 9.49 23.91
CA LEU A 337 -2.24 9.79 25.02
C LEU A 337 -1.09 10.71 24.57
N GLY A 338 -0.52 10.45 23.39
CA GLY A 338 0.51 11.30 22.79
C GLY A 338 0.02 12.73 22.56
N LYS A 339 -1.19 12.88 22.02
CA LYS A 339 -1.85 14.17 21.79
C LYS A 339 -2.07 14.93 23.10
N ARG A 340 -2.61 14.27 24.14
CA ARG A 340 -2.82 14.88 25.47
C ARG A 340 -1.51 15.35 26.12
N ARG A 341 -0.43 14.58 25.94
CA ARG A 341 0.89 14.88 26.52
C ARG A 341 1.74 15.82 25.64
N LYS A 342 1.20 16.33 24.53
CA LYS A 342 1.93 17.14 23.54
C LYS A 342 3.26 16.49 23.10
N LYS A 343 3.36 15.15 23.17
CA LYS A 343 4.56 14.43 22.74
C LYS A 343 4.63 14.34 21.24
N ALA A 344 5.83 14.54 20.72
CA ALA A 344 6.12 14.29 19.32
C ALA A 344 5.76 12.84 18.92
N GLN A 345 5.13 12.68 17.79
CA GLN A 345 4.78 11.37 17.24
C GLN A 345 6.07 10.59 16.91
N ARG A 346 6.15 9.32 17.30
CA ARG A 346 7.30 8.46 16.97
C ARG A 346 6.91 7.44 15.93
N LEU A 347 7.81 7.19 14.99
CA LEU A 347 7.63 6.14 13.98
C LEU A 347 7.50 4.77 14.67
N ILE A 348 6.52 3.97 14.24
CA ILE A 348 6.33 2.59 14.72
C ILE A 348 6.92 1.67 13.65
N GLU A 349 8.20 1.31 13.80
CA GLU A 349 8.89 0.38 12.92
C GLU A 349 8.52 -1.07 13.30
N TYR A 350 8.14 -1.87 12.30
CA TYR A 350 7.79 -3.28 12.48
C TYR A 350 8.67 -4.24 11.66
N LYS A 351 9.30 -3.78 10.58
CA LYS A 351 10.28 -4.57 9.84
C LYS A 351 11.56 -4.70 10.67
N GLY A 352 12.13 -5.89 10.71
CA GLY A 352 13.45 -6.13 11.28
C GLY A 352 14.53 -5.44 10.44
N ARG A 353 15.71 -5.19 11.04
CA ARG A 353 16.89 -4.90 10.20
C ARG A 353 17.15 -6.12 9.34
N PRO A 354 17.52 -5.97 8.04
CA PRO A 354 18.01 -7.09 7.26
C PRO A 354 19.12 -7.79 8.06
N VAL A 355 19.04 -9.11 8.14
CA VAL A 355 20.16 -9.91 8.64
C VAL A 355 21.26 -9.73 7.62
N ALA A 356 22.39 -9.21 8.06
CA ALA A 356 23.59 -9.01 7.22
C ALA A 356 24.10 -10.32 6.66
#